data_7108ecb4b5b3ed113fa71572304d0fb3
#
_entry.id   7108ecb4b5b3ed113fa71572304d0fb3
#
_cell.length_a   1.000
_cell.length_b   1.000
_cell.length_c   1.000
_cell.angle_alpha   90.00
_cell.angle_beta   90.00
_cell.angle_gamma   90.00
#
_symmetry.space_group_name_H-M   'P 1'
#
loop_
_entity.id
_entity.type
_entity.pdbx_description
1 polymer ?
#
loop_
_entity_poly.entity_id
_entity_poly.type
_entity_poly.pdbx_seq_one_letter_code
_entity_poly.pdbx_strand_id
1 'polypeptide(L)'
;MKIFLTLILLSSSTLTFADGNNDWQNIDDNIFKLNSLNSCQGCLLRNANFIGADLNNALLSGADFISANLSNSNLYNANLEGSSLFGAEINGSNLENANLFGSNLFAVNLYGSNLAGANLTEADLSHANLSGVNLAKANLTNANLRGADLDGAILDGAFLCNTMMPWGVDNSSCQ
;
A
#
# COMPACT_ATOMS: atom_id res chain seq x y z
N MET A 1 14.58 2.40 15.18
CA MET A 1 15.07 3.81 15.07
C MET A 1 13.88 4.62 14.60
N LYS A 2 13.24 5.35 15.53
CA LYS A 2 12.06 6.16 15.22
C LYS A 2 12.43 7.16 14.13
N ILE A 3 11.55 7.33 13.12
CA ILE A 3 11.74 8.25 12.03
C ILE A 3 11.92 9.64 12.62
N PHE A 4 13.16 10.17 12.56
CA PHE A 4 13.35 11.60 12.66
C PHE A 4 12.90 12.18 11.31
N LEU A 5 11.59 12.40 11.16
CA LEU A 5 11.14 13.37 10.19
C LEU A 5 11.75 14.69 10.68
N THR A 6 12.73 15.22 9.94
CA THR A 6 13.21 16.58 10.14
C THR A 6 11.97 17.46 9.96
N LEU A 7 11.39 17.86 11.08
CA LEU A 7 10.38 18.88 11.12
C LEU A 7 11.06 20.14 10.56
N ILE A 8 10.89 20.41 9.28
CA ILE A 8 11.11 21.75 8.77
C ILE A 8 9.98 22.56 9.39
N LEU A 9 10.29 23.17 10.52
CA LEU A 9 9.52 24.28 11.07
C LEU A 9 9.53 25.40 10.03
N LEU A 10 8.64 25.30 9.05
CA LEU A 10 8.22 26.48 8.31
C LEU A 10 7.47 27.34 9.33
N SER A 11 8.14 28.43 9.71
CA SER A 11 7.61 29.52 10.50
C SER A 11 6.16 29.81 10.08
N SER A 12 5.31 29.95 11.09
CA SER A 12 3.92 30.38 11.02
C SER A 12 3.72 31.57 10.10
N SER A 13 3.55 31.34 8.82
CA SER A 13 2.87 32.23 7.91
C SER A 13 1.56 31.59 7.54
N THR A 14 0.49 32.06 8.12
CA THR A 14 -0.89 31.72 7.78
C THR A 14 -1.12 32.01 6.30
N LEU A 15 -0.90 30.99 5.47
CA LEU A 15 -1.41 30.96 4.11
C LEU A 15 -2.89 30.53 4.21
N THR A 16 -3.73 31.52 4.43
CA THR A 16 -5.18 31.39 4.23
C THR A 16 -5.42 31.29 2.74
N PHE A 17 -5.45 30.09 2.19
CA PHE A 17 -6.11 29.86 0.92
C PHE A 17 -7.60 29.71 1.18
N ALA A 18 -8.36 30.62 0.60
CA ALA A 18 -9.81 30.68 0.64
C ALA A 18 -10.40 29.62 -0.32
N ASP A 19 -10.32 28.35 0.07
CA ASP A 19 -11.19 27.28 -0.42
C ASP A 19 -11.52 26.42 0.80
N GLY A 20 -12.78 26.45 1.22
CA GLY A 20 -13.30 25.90 2.48
C GLY A 20 -13.16 24.39 2.68
N ASN A 21 -12.06 23.81 2.30
CA ASN A 21 -11.71 22.40 2.51
C ASN A 21 -10.47 22.33 3.41
N ASN A 22 -10.66 21.96 4.66
CA ASN A 22 -9.61 21.77 5.67
C ASN A 22 -8.77 20.50 5.46
N ASP A 23 -8.61 20.02 4.22
CA ASP A 23 -7.95 18.75 3.93
C ASP A 23 -6.48 18.73 4.34
N TRP A 24 -5.78 19.87 4.29
CA TRP A 24 -4.35 19.94 4.62
C TRP A 24 -4.07 19.84 6.13
N GLN A 25 -4.89 20.44 6.97
CA GLN A 25 -4.76 20.28 8.43
C GLN A 25 -5.02 18.84 8.85
N ASN A 26 -5.91 18.15 8.13
CA ASN A 26 -6.24 16.76 8.40
C ASN A 26 -5.09 15.80 8.04
N ILE A 27 -4.29 16.10 7.01
CA ILE A 27 -3.15 15.25 6.60
C ILE A 27 -2.03 15.31 7.64
N ASP A 28 -1.65 16.51 8.11
CA ASP A 28 -0.59 16.67 9.11
C ASP A 28 -0.98 16.01 10.44
N ASP A 29 -2.22 16.17 10.87
CA ASP A 29 -2.76 15.51 12.07
C ASP A 29 -2.76 13.98 11.92
N ASN A 30 -3.10 13.47 10.73
CA ASN A 30 -3.09 12.04 10.43
C ASN A 30 -1.67 11.47 10.41
N ILE A 31 -0.70 12.19 9.84
CA ILE A 31 0.71 11.81 9.87
C ILE A 31 1.23 11.80 11.31
N PHE A 32 0.89 12.81 12.11
CA PHE A 32 1.24 12.87 13.53
C PHE A 32 0.64 11.68 14.31
N LYS A 33 -0.64 11.38 14.07
CA LYS A 33 -1.35 10.25 14.67
C LYS A 33 -0.67 8.93 14.31
N LEU A 34 -0.35 8.71 13.03
CA LEU A 34 0.33 7.50 12.56
C LEU A 34 1.70 7.36 13.21
N ASN A 35 2.50 8.42 13.25
CA ASN A 35 3.83 8.41 13.85
C ASN A 35 3.81 8.16 15.37
N SER A 36 2.75 8.63 16.06
CA SER A 36 2.66 8.53 17.51
C SER A 36 2.06 7.22 17.99
N LEU A 37 1.05 6.71 17.25
CA LEU A 37 0.22 5.57 17.68
C LEU A 37 0.41 4.32 16.81
N ASN A 38 1.17 4.42 15.73
CA ASN A 38 1.25 3.40 14.68
C ASN A 38 -0.14 2.96 14.16
N SER A 39 -1.10 3.88 14.15
CA SER A 39 -2.49 3.59 13.82
C SER A 39 -3.13 4.80 13.15
N CYS A 40 -3.70 4.59 11.97
CA CYS A 40 -4.38 5.63 11.19
C CYS A 40 -5.49 5.03 10.32
N GLN A 41 -6.43 4.35 10.95
CA GLN A 41 -7.57 3.72 10.26
C GLN A 41 -8.48 4.80 9.65
N GLY A 42 -8.80 4.63 8.36
CA GLY A 42 -9.63 5.58 7.60
C GLY A 42 -9.01 6.97 7.40
N CYS A 43 -7.73 7.15 7.71
CA CYS A 43 -7.06 8.43 7.57
C CYS A 43 -6.87 8.85 6.11
N LEU A 44 -6.95 10.17 5.86
CA LEU A 44 -6.58 10.75 4.58
C LEU A 44 -5.06 11.00 4.56
N LEU A 45 -4.34 10.26 3.71
CA LEU A 45 -2.88 10.29 3.58
C LEU A 45 -2.45 10.44 2.11
N ARG A 46 -3.32 11.05 1.30
CA ARG A 46 -3.08 11.29 -0.13
C ARG A 46 -1.84 12.12 -0.36
N ASN A 47 -1.04 11.73 -1.36
CA ASN A 47 0.19 12.40 -1.74
C ASN A 47 1.22 12.52 -0.60
N ALA A 48 1.01 11.87 0.54
CA ALA A 48 1.94 11.92 1.67
C ALA A 48 3.25 11.21 1.35
N ASN A 49 4.34 11.68 1.95
CA ASN A 49 5.67 11.11 1.77
C ASN A 49 6.04 10.24 2.98
N PHE A 50 6.13 8.93 2.75
CA PHE A 50 6.52 7.90 3.70
C PHE A 50 7.75 7.10 3.24
N ILE A 51 8.60 7.71 2.39
CA ILE A 51 9.82 7.03 1.92
C ILE A 51 10.65 6.54 3.10
N GLY A 52 10.94 5.23 3.13
CA GLY A 52 11.75 4.60 4.18
C GLY A 52 11.08 4.58 5.56
N ALA A 53 9.77 4.86 5.65
CA ALA A 53 9.04 4.84 6.90
C ALA A 53 8.99 3.44 7.52
N ASP A 54 9.11 3.35 8.84
CA ASP A 54 8.86 2.12 9.58
C ASP A 54 7.39 2.09 10.05
N LEU A 55 6.57 1.37 9.29
CA LEU A 55 5.13 1.17 9.49
C LEU A 55 4.84 -0.30 9.82
N ASN A 56 5.81 -1.03 10.38
CA ASN A 56 5.59 -2.43 10.73
C ASN A 56 4.46 -2.57 11.76
N ASN A 57 3.60 -3.56 11.54
CA ASN A 57 2.39 -3.79 12.35
C ASN A 57 1.43 -2.58 12.44
N ALA A 58 1.53 -1.61 11.54
CA ALA A 58 0.66 -0.43 11.55
C ALA A 58 -0.80 -0.80 11.26
N LEU A 59 -1.73 -0.13 11.95
CA LEU A 59 -3.17 -0.27 11.75
C LEU A 59 -3.64 0.80 10.75
N LEU A 60 -3.79 0.44 9.47
CA LEU A 60 -4.04 1.32 8.34
C LEU A 60 -5.31 0.95 7.56
N SER A 61 -6.21 0.14 8.17
CA SER A 61 -7.42 -0.30 7.47
C SER A 61 -8.27 0.88 7.01
N GLY A 62 -8.72 0.84 5.74
CA GLY A 62 -9.50 1.88 5.11
C GLY A 62 -8.77 3.21 4.88
N ALA A 63 -7.47 3.30 5.15
CA ALA A 63 -6.72 4.53 4.92
C ALA A 63 -6.60 4.88 3.43
N ASP A 64 -6.56 6.16 3.13
CA ASP A 64 -6.47 6.70 1.77
C ASP A 64 -5.04 7.17 1.48
N PHE A 65 -4.28 6.34 0.77
CA PHE A 65 -2.91 6.56 0.33
C PHE A 65 -2.82 6.89 -1.18
N ILE A 66 -3.91 7.39 -1.79
CA ILE A 66 -3.90 7.72 -3.23
C ILE A 66 -2.67 8.58 -3.55
N SER A 67 -1.85 8.13 -4.52
CA SER A 67 -0.63 8.81 -4.97
C SER A 67 0.40 9.08 -3.86
N ALA A 68 0.32 8.43 -2.70
CA ALA A 68 1.34 8.53 -1.66
C ALA A 68 2.64 7.84 -2.08
N ASN A 69 3.76 8.26 -1.50
CA ASN A 69 5.05 7.64 -1.72
C ASN A 69 5.49 6.87 -0.47
N LEU A 70 5.42 5.54 -0.56
CA LEU A 70 5.80 4.57 0.46
C LEU A 70 7.07 3.79 0.05
N SER A 71 7.85 4.29 -0.92
CA SER A 71 9.01 3.59 -1.44
C SER A 71 10.02 3.24 -0.33
N ASN A 72 10.56 2.02 -0.37
CA ASN A 72 11.52 1.51 0.61
C ASN A 72 11.01 1.51 2.07
N SER A 73 9.70 1.59 2.29
CA SER A 73 9.10 1.53 3.63
C SER A 73 9.03 0.09 4.15
N ASN A 74 8.92 -0.03 5.47
CA ASN A 74 8.68 -1.31 6.13
C ASN A 74 7.21 -1.39 6.58
N LEU A 75 6.42 -2.14 5.83
CA LEU A 75 5.00 -2.43 6.08
C LEU A 75 4.80 -3.90 6.54
N TYR A 76 5.85 -4.52 7.10
CA TYR A 76 5.77 -5.90 7.59
C TYR A 76 4.57 -6.06 8.53
N ASN A 77 3.71 -7.06 8.24
CA ASN A 77 2.52 -7.36 9.05
C ASN A 77 1.56 -6.16 9.26
N ALA A 78 1.61 -5.12 8.41
CA ALA A 78 0.68 -4.00 8.49
C ALA A 78 -0.73 -4.41 8.07
N ASN A 79 -1.76 -3.81 8.71
CA ASN A 79 -3.14 -3.99 8.30
C ASN A 79 -3.58 -2.86 7.37
N LEU A 80 -3.65 -3.13 6.08
CA LEU A 80 -4.08 -2.24 5.00
C LEU A 80 -5.45 -2.66 4.41
N GLU A 81 -6.22 -3.45 5.15
CA GLU A 81 -7.53 -3.94 4.71
C GLU A 81 -8.42 -2.80 4.22
N GLY A 82 -8.98 -2.94 3.01
CA GLY A 82 -9.87 -1.96 2.40
C GLY A 82 -9.26 -0.60 2.13
N SER A 83 -7.93 -0.44 2.25
CA SER A 83 -7.25 0.83 1.97
C SER A 83 -7.23 1.15 0.47
N SER A 84 -7.09 2.44 0.14
CA SER A 84 -6.86 2.90 -1.23
C SER A 84 -5.40 3.26 -1.43
N LEU A 85 -4.71 2.51 -2.29
CA LEU A 85 -3.31 2.70 -2.69
C LEU A 85 -3.22 3.05 -4.19
N PHE A 86 -4.33 3.58 -4.76
CA PHE A 86 -4.42 3.93 -6.17
C PHE A 86 -3.25 4.80 -6.61
N GLY A 87 -2.46 4.32 -7.58
CA GLY A 87 -1.31 5.03 -8.12
C GLY A 87 -0.21 5.37 -7.11
N ALA A 88 -0.18 4.69 -5.96
CA ALA A 88 0.88 4.92 -4.98
C ALA A 88 2.22 4.32 -5.43
N GLU A 89 3.32 4.91 -4.97
CA GLU A 89 4.68 4.42 -5.14
C GLU A 89 5.08 3.61 -3.91
N ILE A 90 5.28 2.28 -4.08
CA ILE A 90 5.61 1.35 -2.98
C ILE A 90 6.83 0.49 -3.34
N ASN A 91 7.60 0.91 -4.33
CA ASN A 91 8.71 0.14 -4.84
C ASN A 91 9.79 -0.13 -3.78
N GLY A 92 10.34 -1.34 -3.78
CA GLY A 92 11.39 -1.78 -2.86
C GLY A 92 10.95 -1.92 -1.40
N SER A 93 9.64 -1.91 -1.11
CA SER A 93 9.11 -1.94 0.24
C SER A 93 8.90 -3.37 0.75
N ASN A 94 8.89 -3.53 2.07
CA ASN A 94 8.60 -4.79 2.72
C ASN A 94 7.14 -4.83 3.19
N LEU A 95 6.30 -5.59 2.49
CA LEU A 95 4.90 -5.87 2.83
C LEU A 95 4.71 -7.36 3.21
N GLU A 96 5.76 -8.03 3.65
CA GLU A 96 5.66 -9.44 4.04
C GLU A 96 4.60 -9.60 5.13
N ASN A 97 3.69 -10.58 4.93
CA ASN A 97 2.54 -10.87 5.78
C ASN A 97 1.54 -9.69 5.97
N ALA A 98 1.61 -8.64 5.19
CA ALA A 98 0.63 -7.54 5.27
C ALA A 98 -0.78 -8.02 4.90
N ASN A 99 -1.81 -7.46 5.55
CA ASN A 99 -3.21 -7.68 5.18
C ASN A 99 -3.67 -6.58 4.22
N LEU A 100 -3.85 -6.93 2.96
CA LEU A 100 -4.32 -6.09 1.86
C LEU A 100 -5.70 -6.56 1.35
N PHE A 101 -6.47 -7.27 2.18
CA PHE A 101 -7.80 -7.76 1.81
C PHE A 101 -8.67 -6.62 1.27
N GLY A 102 -9.22 -6.80 0.07
CA GLY A 102 -10.15 -5.85 -0.57
C GLY A 102 -9.56 -4.46 -0.83
N SER A 103 -8.24 -4.29 -0.79
CA SER A 103 -7.60 -3.00 -1.04
C SER A 103 -7.61 -2.64 -2.52
N ASN A 104 -7.63 -1.33 -2.81
CA ASN A 104 -7.48 -0.80 -4.17
C ASN A 104 -6.00 -0.47 -4.45
N LEU A 105 -5.35 -1.34 -5.22
CA LEU A 105 -3.97 -1.24 -5.68
C LEU A 105 -3.89 -0.95 -7.19
N PHE A 106 -4.95 -0.38 -7.79
CA PHE A 106 -4.96 -0.04 -9.22
C PHE A 106 -3.79 0.87 -9.58
N ALA A 107 -3.03 0.48 -10.62
CA ALA A 107 -1.88 1.21 -11.13
C ALA A 107 -0.79 1.53 -10.08
N VAL A 108 -0.73 0.77 -8.97
CA VAL A 108 0.32 0.91 -7.97
C VAL A 108 1.69 0.48 -8.54
N ASN A 109 2.74 1.14 -8.11
CA ASN A 109 4.11 0.71 -8.40
C ASN A 109 4.68 -0.06 -7.20
N LEU A 110 4.78 -1.39 -7.34
CA LEU A 110 5.32 -2.32 -6.34
C LEU A 110 6.66 -2.93 -6.79
N TYR A 111 7.32 -2.35 -7.79
CA TYR A 111 8.57 -2.88 -8.34
C TYR A 111 9.54 -3.35 -7.25
N GLY A 112 9.99 -4.60 -7.33
CA GLY A 112 10.99 -5.17 -6.43
C GLY A 112 10.59 -5.28 -4.95
N SER A 113 9.31 -5.14 -4.61
CA SER A 113 8.81 -5.23 -3.23
C SER A 113 8.64 -6.68 -2.77
N ASN A 114 8.64 -6.87 -1.45
CA ASN A 114 8.39 -8.17 -0.83
C ASN A 114 6.96 -8.24 -0.28
N LEU A 115 6.10 -9.04 -0.92
CA LEU A 115 4.73 -9.37 -0.50
C LEU A 115 4.59 -10.85 -0.10
N ALA A 116 5.66 -11.51 0.28
CA ALA A 116 5.61 -12.91 0.67
C ALA A 116 4.61 -13.12 1.82
N GLY A 117 3.70 -14.09 1.65
CA GLY A 117 2.65 -14.38 2.63
C GLY A 117 1.58 -13.30 2.81
N ALA A 118 1.59 -12.22 2.03
CA ALA A 118 0.56 -11.18 2.12
C ALA A 118 -0.83 -11.71 1.78
N ASN A 119 -1.85 -11.16 2.41
CA ASN A 119 -3.25 -11.42 2.08
C ASN A 119 -3.74 -10.38 1.07
N LEU A 120 -3.83 -10.74 -0.19
CA LEU A 120 -4.32 -9.94 -1.32
C LEU A 120 -5.70 -10.42 -1.81
N THR A 121 -6.42 -11.18 -0.97
CA THR A 121 -7.77 -11.66 -1.33
C THR A 121 -8.66 -10.47 -1.71
N GLU A 122 -9.33 -10.57 -2.86
CA GLU A 122 -10.22 -9.53 -3.40
C GLU A 122 -9.56 -8.18 -3.70
N ALA A 123 -8.24 -8.08 -3.68
CA ALA A 123 -7.54 -6.84 -4.01
C ALA A 123 -7.60 -6.53 -5.51
N ASP A 124 -7.69 -5.24 -5.86
CA ASP A 124 -7.57 -4.78 -7.24
C ASP A 124 -6.13 -4.30 -7.54
N LEU A 125 -5.36 -5.16 -8.21
CA LEU A 125 -3.99 -4.93 -8.68
C LEU A 125 -3.95 -4.64 -10.18
N SER A 126 -5.09 -4.33 -10.80
CA SER A 126 -5.11 -4.12 -12.23
C SER A 126 -4.20 -2.95 -12.64
N HIS A 127 -3.47 -3.15 -13.74
CA HIS A 127 -2.46 -2.22 -14.25
C HIS A 127 -1.28 -1.91 -13.28
N ALA A 128 -1.11 -2.69 -12.21
CA ALA A 128 0.01 -2.54 -11.28
C ALA A 128 1.35 -2.92 -11.92
N ASN A 129 2.42 -2.25 -11.52
CA ASN A 129 3.78 -2.71 -11.77
C ASN A 129 4.21 -3.67 -10.67
N LEU A 130 4.21 -4.97 -10.98
CA LEU A 130 4.63 -6.06 -10.09
C LEU A 130 5.96 -6.69 -10.52
N SER A 131 6.73 -6.00 -11.39
CA SER A 131 7.99 -6.54 -11.89
C SER A 131 8.95 -6.80 -10.73
N GLY A 132 9.52 -7.99 -10.68
CA GLY A 132 10.47 -8.43 -9.65
C GLY A 132 9.87 -8.55 -8.24
N VAL A 133 8.56 -8.51 -8.09
CA VAL A 133 7.87 -8.64 -6.79
C VAL A 133 7.96 -10.08 -6.28
N ASN A 134 8.20 -10.22 -4.97
CA ASN A 134 8.08 -11.52 -4.30
C ASN A 134 6.65 -11.70 -3.76
N LEU A 135 5.87 -12.58 -4.40
CA LEU A 135 4.53 -13.00 -4.00
C LEU A 135 4.50 -14.44 -3.47
N ALA A 136 5.64 -14.99 -3.08
CA ALA A 136 5.70 -16.35 -2.58
C ALA A 136 4.72 -16.55 -1.41
N LYS A 137 3.86 -17.58 -1.52
CA LYS A 137 2.81 -17.91 -0.53
C LYS A 137 1.78 -16.80 -0.28
N ALA A 138 1.73 -15.74 -1.07
CA ALA A 138 0.68 -14.73 -0.97
C ALA A 138 -0.68 -15.33 -1.33
N ASN A 139 -1.76 -14.84 -0.71
CA ASN A 139 -3.12 -15.23 -1.07
C ASN A 139 -3.71 -14.20 -2.03
N LEU A 140 -3.88 -14.60 -3.29
CA LEU A 140 -4.45 -13.79 -4.37
C LEU A 140 -5.87 -14.25 -4.75
N THR A 141 -6.54 -15.01 -3.90
CA THR A 141 -7.90 -15.51 -4.16
C THR A 141 -8.84 -14.34 -4.51
N ASN A 142 -9.54 -14.45 -5.64
CA ASN A 142 -10.42 -13.41 -6.19
C ASN A 142 -9.73 -12.08 -6.52
N ALA A 143 -8.41 -11.99 -6.50
CA ALA A 143 -7.71 -10.75 -6.86
C ALA A 143 -7.77 -10.47 -8.36
N ASN A 144 -7.72 -9.19 -8.73
CA ASN A 144 -7.69 -8.72 -10.11
C ASN A 144 -6.29 -8.19 -10.47
N LEU A 145 -5.55 -8.92 -11.33
CA LEU A 145 -4.24 -8.53 -11.86
C LEU A 145 -4.30 -8.21 -13.36
N ARG A 146 -5.47 -7.88 -13.88
CA ARG A 146 -5.64 -7.60 -15.32
C ARG A 146 -4.74 -6.45 -15.75
N GLY A 147 -3.88 -6.70 -16.75
CA GLY A 147 -2.95 -5.69 -17.27
C GLY A 147 -1.79 -5.36 -16.32
N ALA A 148 -1.62 -6.10 -15.23
CA ALA A 148 -0.45 -5.96 -14.36
C ALA A 148 0.82 -6.49 -15.07
N ASP A 149 1.96 -5.88 -14.78
CA ASP A 149 3.27 -6.35 -15.21
C ASP A 149 3.86 -7.28 -14.14
N LEU A 150 4.06 -8.55 -14.48
CA LEU A 150 4.59 -9.60 -13.60
C LEU A 150 6.00 -10.06 -14.02
N ASP A 151 6.73 -9.28 -14.81
CA ASP A 151 8.08 -9.67 -15.26
C ASP A 151 9.01 -9.93 -14.07
N GLY A 152 9.57 -11.15 -14.01
CA GLY A 152 10.43 -11.56 -12.90
C GLY A 152 9.73 -11.70 -11.53
N ALA A 153 8.41 -11.65 -11.45
CA ALA A 153 7.69 -11.87 -10.19
C ALA A 153 7.79 -13.33 -9.72
N ILE A 154 7.90 -13.53 -8.40
CA ILE A 154 7.99 -14.85 -7.78
C ILE A 154 6.60 -15.21 -7.21
N LEU A 155 5.98 -16.28 -7.73
CA LEU A 155 4.65 -16.75 -7.34
C LEU A 155 4.69 -18.12 -6.62
N ASP A 156 5.84 -18.55 -6.12
CA ASP A 156 6.02 -19.87 -5.53
C ASP A 156 5.07 -20.12 -4.35
N GLY A 157 4.16 -21.05 -4.52
CA GLY A 157 3.17 -21.40 -3.50
C GLY A 157 2.09 -20.33 -3.28
N ALA A 158 1.96 -19.34 -4.16
CA ALA A 158 0.85 -18.39 -4.12
C ALA A 158 -0.50 -19.08 -4.36
N PHE A 159 -1.54 -18.61 -3.68
CA PHE A 159 -2.92 -19.11 -3.84
C PHE A 159 -3.64 -18.32 -4.92
N LEU A 160 -3.98 -18.96 -6.04
CA LEU A 160 -4.53 -18.35 -7.25
C LEU A 160 -5.94 -18.90 -7.56
N CYS A 161 -6.84 -18.92 -6.58
CA CYS A 161 -8.21 -19.36 -6.81
C CYS A 161 -9.08 -18.21 -7.32
N ASN A 162 -9.67 -18.38 -8.50
CA ASN A 162 -10.48 -17.35 -9.17
C ASN A 162 -9.73 -16.02 -9.33
N THR A 163 -8.41 -16.10 -9.53
CA THR A 163 -7.56 -14.91 -9.70
C THR A 163 -7.55 -14.49 -11.16
N MET A 164 -7.85 -13.23 -11.42
CA MET A 164 -7.79 -12.65 -12.76
C MET A 164 -6.35 -12.24 -13.08
N MET A 165 -5.60 -13.13 -13.72
CA MET A 165 -4.23 -12.88 -14.18
C MET A 165 -4.22 -12.07 -15.47
N PRO A 166 -3.10 -11.44 -15.88
CA PRO A 166 -3.01 -10.73 -17.17
C PRO A 166 -3.37 -11.58 -18.38
N TRP A 167 -3.18 -12.90 -18.29
CA TRP A 167 -3.44 -13.87 -19.37
C TRP A 167 -4.77 -14.63 -19.22
N GLY A 168 -5.59 -14.35 -18.22
CA GLY A 168 -6.89 -14.99 -17.96
C GLY A 168 -7.08 -15.42 -16.52
N VAL A 169 -8.20 -16.09 -16.23
CA VAL A 169 -8.50 -16.57 -14.87
C VAL A 169 -7.65 -17.76 -14.51
N ASP A 170 -7.01 -17.71 -13.36
CA ASP A 170 -6.26 -18.82 -12.76
C ASP A 170 -7.06 -19.43 -11.60
N ASN A 171 -7.25 -20.74 -11.66
CA ASN A 171 -7.95 -21.55 -10.66
C ASN A 171 -7.06 -22.70 -10.14
N SER A 172 -5.76 -22.62 -10.35
CA SER A 172 -4.83 -23.71 -10.04
C SER A 172 -4.81 -24.11 -8.57
N SER A 173 -5.16 -23.18 -7.68
CA SER A 173 -5.19 -23.38 -6.23
C SER A 173 -6.60 -23.55 -5.65
N CYS A 174 -7.66 -23.61 -6.46
CA CYS A 174 -9.01 -23.89 -5.99
C CYS A 174 -9.14 -25.38 -5.58
N GLN A 175 -9.65 -25.63 -4.38
CA GLN A 175 -9.98 -26.97 -3.88
C GLN A 175 -11.51 -27.14 -3.79
#